data_40985c8a3292b88bbc47e04fc6901afe
#
_entry.id   40985c8a3292b88bbc47e04fc6901afe
#
_cell.length_a   1.000
_cell.length_b   1.000
_cell.length_c   1.000
_cell.angle_alpha   90.00
_cell.angle_beta   90.00
_cell.angle_gamma   90.00
#
_symmetry.space_group_name_H-M   'P 1'
#
loop_
_entity.id
_entity.type
_entity.pdbx_description
1 polymer ?
#
loop_
_entity_poly.entity_id
_entity_poly.type
_entity_poly.pdbx_seq_one_letter_code
_entity_poly.pdbx_strand_id
1 'polypeptide(L)'
;MQERQQTTTSDVYYDLVSVLYHALQSAQTSAAYIQDAEQAGQQQVVMFFRQLQQDANSQAEQARHLLDKLESRHAERGQGCQRLHRLYCG
;
A
#
# COMPACT_ATOMS: atom_id res chain seq x y z
N MET A 1 -12.21 18.23 -0.94
CA MET A 1 -12.28 18.00 -0.53
C MET A 1 -12.39 17.62 0.29
N GLN A 2 -12.55 17.49 0.75
CA GLN A 2 -12.68 17.13 1.45
C GLN A 2 -13.01 17.13 2.40
N GLU A 3 -13.41 17.06 2.67
CA GLU A 3 -13.70 17.11 3.55
C GLU A 3 -14.14 16.31 4.39
N ARG A 4 -13.85 15.58 4.79
CA ARG A 4 -14.24 14.80 5.61
C ARG A 4 -14.01 15.24 6.82
N GLN A 5 -14.73 15.39 7.53
CA GLN A 5 -14.54 15.97 8.66
C GLN A 5 -14.32 15.04 9.69
N GLN A 6 -14.99 14.08 9.90
CA GLN A 6 -14.68 13.24 10.88
C GLN A 6 -14.34 11.97 10.37
N THR A 7 -13.32 11.30 10.84
CA THR A 7 -12.92 10.04 10.37
C THR A 7 -13.18 9.03 11.40
N THR A 8 -13.76 7.94 11.03
CA THR A 8 -14.00 6.85 11.96
C THR A 8 -12.95 5.80 11.65
N THR A 9 -12.89 4.74 12.42
CA THR A 9 -11.97 3.65 12.19
C THR A 9 -12.22 3.05 10.82
N SER A 10 -13.47 2.98 10.44
CA SER A 10 -13.84 2.46 9.15
C SER A 10 -13.29 3.31 8.02
N ASP A 11 -13.35 4.61 8.19
CA ASP A 11 -12.82 5.53 7.19
C ASP A 11 -11.31 5.39 7.07
N VAL A 12 -10.64 5.23 8.20
CA VAL A 12 -9.20 5.05 8.20
C VAL A 12 -8.84 3.77 7.48
N TYR A 13 -9.61 2.72 7.69
CA TYR A 13 -9.37 1.45 7.04
C TYR A 13 -9.45 1.63 5.52
N TYR A 14 -10.49 2.26 5.05
CA TYR A 14 -10.66 2.52 3.64
C TYR A 14 -9.54 3.38 3.08
N ASP A 15 -9.14 4.37 3.84
CA ASP A 15 -8.07 5.25 3.42
C ASP A 15 -6.78 4.46 3.23
N LEU A 16 -6.50 3.55 4.15
CA LEU A 16 -5.30 2.73 4.04
C LEU A 16 -5.36 1.78 2.86
N VAL A 17 -6.53 1.20 2.62
CA VAL A 17 -6.70 0.33 1.47
C VAL A 17 -6.45 1.11 0.19
N SER A 18 -6.94 2.34 0.16
CA SER A 18 -6.76 3.20 -0.99
C SER A 18 -5.29 3.51 -1.23
N VAL A 19 -4.57 3.83 -0.15
CA VAL A 19 -3.14 4.11 -0.25
C VAL A 19 -2.41 2.88 -0.76
N LEU A 20 -2.74 1.71 -0.22
CA LEU A 20 -2.12 0.48 -0.64
C LEU A 20 -2.34 0.23 -2.12
N TYR A 21 -3.58 0.41 -2.56
CA TYR A 21 -3.91 0.20 -3.96
C TYR A 21 -3.10 1.13 -4.87
N HIS A 22 -3.10 2.42 -4.53
CA HIS A 22 -2.40 3.39 -5.34
C HIS A 22 -0.89 3.20 -5.31
N ALA A 23 -0.36 2.78 -4.18
CA ALA A 23 1.07 2.53 -4.07
C ALA A 23 1.48 1.35 -4.95
N LEU A 24 0.69 0.28 -4.92
CA LEU A 24 1.00 -0.88 -5.75
C LEU A 24 0.87 -0.54 -7.23
N GLN A 25 -0.13 0.25 -7.57
CA GLN A 25 -0.33 0.67 -8.93
C GLN A 25 0.82 1.56 -9.39
N SER A 26 1.26 2.45 -8.51
CA SER A 26 2.36 3.34 -8.81
C SER A 26 3.65 2.55 -9.06
N ALA A 27 3.90 1.53 -8.22
CA ALA A 27 5.09 0.72 -8.38
C ALA A 27 5.07 0.00 -9.73
N GLN A 28 3.90 -0.48 -10.11
CA GLN A 28 3.74 -1.19 -11.36
C GLN A 28 3.91 -0.26 -12.55
N THR A 29 3.31 0.91 -12.49
CA THR A 29 3.40 1.89 -13.56
C THR A 29 4.83 2.39 -13.70
N SER A 30 5.53 2.53 -12.58
CA SER A 30 6.91 3.00 -12.60
C SER A 30 7.81 2.07 -13.39
N ALA A 31 7.50 0.77 -13.41
CA ALA A 31 8.31 -0.16 -14.19
C ALA A 31 8.31 0.20 -15.67
N ALA A 32 7.15 0.62 -16.17
CA ALA A 32 7.06 1.03 -17.57
C ALA A 32 7.82 2.34 -17.79
N TYR A 33 7.75 3.25 -16.84
CA TYR A 33 8.47 4.51 -16.92
C TYR A 33 9.98 4.27 -16.97
N ILE A 34 10.45 3.34 -16.14
CA ILE A 34 11.87 3.01 -16.11
C ILE A 34 12.31 2.51 -17.48
N GLN A 35 11.50 1.64 -18.05
CA GLN A 35 11.82 1.11 -19.36
C GLN A 35 11.91 2.21 -20.41
N ASP A 36 10.94 3.11 -20.38
CA ASP A 36 10.92 4.21 -21.33
C ASP A 36 12.17 5.07 -21.20
N ALA A 37 12.56 5.36 -19.97
CA ALA A 37 13.71 6.19 -19.71
C ALA A 37 14.99 5.48 -20.13
N GLU A 38 15.05 4.17 -19.92
CA GLU A 38 16.21 3.39 -20.35
C GLU A 38 16.35 3.42 -21.86
N GLN A 39 15.26 3.26 -22.57
CA GLN A 39 15.28 3.26 -23.99
C GLN A 39 15.67 4.63 -24.54
N ALA A 40 15.32 5.67 -23.82
CA ALA A 40 15.66 7.04 -24.22
C ALA A 40 17.09 7.40 -23.80
N GLY A 41 17.76 6.54 -23.07
CA GLY A 41 19.12 6.79 -22.64
C GLY A 41 19.25 7.87 -21.58
N GLN A 42 18.18 8.09 -20.82
CA GLN A 42 18.16 9.15 -19.82
C GLN A 42 18.44 8.58 -18.44
N GLN A 43 19.71 8.39 -18.16
CA GLN A 43 20.11 7.72 -16.92
C GLN A 43 19.63 8.38 -15.63
N GLN A 44 19.67 9.68 -15.58
CA GLN A 44 19.22 10.36 -14.38
C GLN A 44 17.74 10.20 -14.17
N VAL A 45 16.99 10.14 -15.25
CA VAL A 45 15.55 9.94 -15.17
C VAL A 45 15.27 8.50 -14.73
N VAL A 46 16.06 7.54 -15.21
CA VAL A 46 15.95 6.16 -14.80
C VAL A 46 16.09 6.07 -13.29
N MET A 47 17.11 6.72 -12.75
CA MET A 47 17.37 6.68 -11.31
C MET A 47 16.22 7.29 -10.52
N PHE A 48 15.67 8.35 -11.03
CA PHE A 48 14.54 8.98 -10.36
C PHE A 48 13.34 8.04 -10.34
N PHE A 49 13.06 7.41 -11.46
CA PHE A 49 11.92 6.49 -11.54
C PHE A 49 12.13 5.25 -10.67
N ARG A 50 13.38 4.79 -10.54
CA ARG A 50 13.66 3.66 -9.67
C ARG A 50 13.42 4.02 -8.21
N GLN A 51 13.78 5.23 -7.84
CA GLN A 51 13.53 5.71 -6.50
C GLN A 51 12.02 5.81 -6.26
N LEU A 52 11.30 6.31 -7.24
CA LEU A 52 9.86 6.41 -7.15
C LEU A 52 9.25 5.03 -6.92
N GLN A 53 9.73 4.03 -7.64
CA GLN A 53 9.23 2.67 -7.49
C GLN A 53 9.53 2.13 -6.11
N GLN A 54 10.72 2.35 -5.61
CA GLN A 54 11.08 1.90 -4.27
C GLN A 54 10.22 2.55 -3.21
N ASP A 55 9.98 3.84 -3.36
CA ASP A 55 9.15 4.56 -2.41
C ASP A 55 7.72 4.02 -2.42
N ALA A 56 7.21 3.71 -3.60
CA ALA A 56 5.87 3.18 -3.72
C ALA A 56 5.77 1.80 -3.05
N ASN A 57 6.78 0.97 -3.25
CA ASN A 57 6.80 -0.35 -2.61
C ASN A 57 6.87 -0.22 -1.11
N SER A 58 7.64 0.72 -0.62
CA SER A 58 7.77 0.96 0.80
C SER A 58 6.45 1.41 1.40
N GLN A 59 5.76 2.30 0.70
CA GLN A 59 4.45 2.76 1.15
C GLN A 59 3.45 1.62 1.20
N ALA A 60 3.50 0.75 0.20
CA ALA A 60 2.59 -0.39 0.15
C ALA A 60 2.83 -1.31 1.36
N GLU A 61 4.09 -1.52 1.69
CA GLU A 61 4.44 -2.35 2.83
C GLU A 61 3.93 -1.75 4.12
N GLN A 62 4.13 -0.47 4.28
CA GLN A 62 3.67 0.21 5.47
C GLN A 62 2.16 0.18 5.60
N ALA A 63 1.47 0.44 4.49
CA ALA A 63 0.01 0.43 4.51
C ALA A 63 -0.50 -0.95 4.87
N ARG A 64 0.13 -1.98 4.31
CA ARG A 64 -0.27 -3.34 4.60
C ARG A 64 -0.07 -3.68 6.06
N HIS A 65 1.05 -3.26 6.60
CA HIS A 65 1.37 -3.50 8.01
C HIS A 65 0.33 -2.83 8.91
N LEU A 66 -0.02 -1.60 8.59
CA LEU A 66 -1.00 -0.88 9.38
C LEU A 66 -2.39 -1.48 9.25
N LEU A 67 -2.72 -1.98 8.06
CA LEU A 67 -3.99 -2.67 7.89
C LEU A 67 -4.05 -3.93 8.74
N ASP A 68 -2.95 -4.66 8.81
CA ASP A 68 -2.89 -5.85 9.63
C ASP A 68 -3.14 -5.52 11.08
N LYS A 69 -2.59 -4.42 11.54
CA LYS A 69 -2.80 -4.00 12.92
C LYS A 69 -4.24 -3.68 13.19
N LEU A 70 -4.89 -3.01 12.27
CA LEU A 70 -6.29 -2.68 12.43
C LEU A 70 -7.16 -3.92 12.45
N GLU A 71 -6.84 -4.86 11.59
CA GLU A 71 -7.58 -6.10 11.53
C GLU A 71 -7.38 -6.94 12.77
N SER A 72 -6.19 -6.93 13.29
CA SER A 72 -5.89 -7.65 14.51
C SER A 72 -6.73 -7.15 15.64
N ARG A 73 -6.89 -5.85 15.74
CA ARG A 73 -7.66 -5.27 16.77
C ARG A 73 -9.08 -5.71 16.66
N HIS A 74 -9.62 -5.76 15.46
CA HIS A 74 -10.96 -6.21 15.25
C HIS A 74 -11.09 -7.67 15.62
N ALA A 75 -10.15 -8.47 15.21
CA ALA A 75 -10.17 -9.88 15.52
C ALA A 75 -10.15 -10.14 16.99
N GLU A 76 -9.37 -9.39 17.70
CA GLU A 76 -9.30 -9.54 19.11
C GLU A 76 -10.60 -9.33 19.75
N ARG A 77 -11.35 -8.39 19.28
CA ARG A 77 -12.55 -8.13 19.80
C ARG A 77 -13.47 -9.17 19.47
N GLY A 78 -13.41 -9.67 18.44
CA GLY A 78 -14.32 -10.59 18.04
C GLY A 78 -13.99 -11.94 18.20
N GLN A 79 -13.16 -12.50 17.95
CA GLN A 79 -12.93 -13.59 18.00
C GLN A 79 -12.07 -14.18 17.71
N GLY A 80 -11.89 -14.52 17.67
CA GLY A 80 -10.93 -15.08 17.55
C GLY A 80 -10.45 -15.88 16.57
N CYS A 81 -10.17 -16.25 15.89
CA CYS A 81 -9.70 -17.08 15.01
C CYS A 81 -8.61 -16.87 14.43
N GLN A 82 -8.18 -17.00 14.45
CA GLN A 82 -7.27 -16.88 14.02
C GLN A 82 -6.39 -17.11 13.55
N ARG A 83 -5.99 -16.98 13.09
CA ARG A 83 -5.28 -17.02 12.58
C ARG A 83 -4.75 -17.56 12.16
N LEU A 84 -4.69 -17.63 11.59
CA LEU A 84 -4.38 -17.92 10.96
C LEU A 84 -4.30 -18.19 10.41
N HIS A 85 -4.31 -17.95 9.98
CA HIS A 85 -4.42 -18.08 9.35
C HIS A 85 -4.35 -18.19 8.90
N ARG A 86 -4.14 -17.87 8.63
CA ARG A 86 -4.16 -17.95 8.06
C ARG A 86 -4.43 -18.60 7.74
N LEU A 87 -4.50 -18.67 7.49
CA LEU A 87 -4.95 -19.13 7.12
C LEU A 87 -5.59 -19.65 7.50
N TYR A 88 -5.71 -19.52 7.99
CA TYR A 88 -6.47 -19.83 8.30
C TYR A 88 -7.14 -19.99 9.10
N CYS A 89 -7.09 -19.84 9.76
CA CYS A 89 -7.71 -19.89 10.40
C CYS A 89 -8.34 -19.81 10.13
N GLY A 90 -8.44 -20.00 9.80
CA GLY A 90 -8.84 -20.06 9.27
C GLY A 90 -9.01 -20.05 9.02
#